data_6507c4d63a603b750b72dcd6fef56a89
#
_entry.id   6507c4d63a603b750b72dcd6fef56a89
#
_cell.length_a   1.000
_cell.length_b   1.000
_cell.length_c   1.000
_cell.angle_alpha   90.00
_cell.angle_beta   90.00
_cell.angle_gamma   90.00
#
_symmetry.space_group_name_H-M   'P 1'
#
loop_
_entity.id
_entity.type
_entity.pdbx_description
1 polymer ?
#
loop_
_entity_poly.entity_id
_entity_poly.type
_entity_poly.pdbx_seq_one_letter_code
_entity_poly.pdbx_strand_id
1 'polypeptide(L)'
;MIAYPPSHSISNKCCHYAKKEPAKNYKTANDISLSIIGVRKAEGGARATAYKNCFSSGEDKGVADEYRAIFWYKEETKRIYEKQFGIKHSDCYTEYGLIRTGCAGCPYGRDFEFELEVIKQYEPKLYKAVNNIFADSYEYTRKYKQFVSEHKAQMIPTQN
;
A
#
# COMPACT_ATOMS: atom_id res chain seq x y z
N MET A 1 -9.10 -18.41 -15.96
CA MET A 1 -8.61 -17.75 -17.18
C MET A 1 -9.32 -16.41 -17.28
N ILE A 2 -8.60 -15.31 -17.38
CA ILE A 2 -9.21 -13.98 -17.48
C ILE A 2 -9.81 -13.86 -18.88
N ALA A 3 -11.12 -13.64 -18.99
CA ALA A 3 -11.81 -13.55 -20.28
C ALA A 3 -11.32 -12.38 -21.14
N TYR A 4 -10.75 -11.34 -20.49
CA TYR A 4 -10.24 -10.13 -21.14
C TYR A 4 -8.85 -9.82 -20.59
N PRO A 5 -7.78 -10.37 -21.17
CA PRO A 5 -6.43 -10.02 -20.76
C PRO A 5 -6.14 -8.55 -21.07
N PRO A 6 -5.38 -7.85 -20.24
CA PRO A 6 -4.98 -6.47 -20.52
C PRO A 6 -4.09 -6.41 -21.76
N SER A 7 -4.19 -5.33 -22.52
CA SER A 7 -3.34 -5.04 -23.67
C SER A 7 -1.90 -4.67 -23.29
N HIS A 8 -1.63 -4.51 -22.00
CA HIS A 8 -0.34 -4.11 -21.44
C HIS A 8 0.03 -4.98 -20.24
N SER A 9 1.30 -5.01 -19.89
CA SER A 9 1.78 -5.77 -18.74
C SER A 9 1.31 -5.16 -17.44
N ILE A 10 0.56 -5.93 -16.65
CA ILE A 10 0.16 -5.56 -15.29
C ILE A 10 1.07 -6.31 -14.32
N SER A 11 1.79 -5.57 -13.48
CA SER A 11 2.63 -6.17 -12.45
C SER A 11 2.85 -5.23 -11.28
N ASN A 12 3.16 -5.80 -10.12
CA ASN A 12 3.58 -5.05 -8.93
C ASN A 12 5.07 -4.64 -8.96
N LYS A 13 5.75 -4.80 -10.09
CA LYS A 13 7.16 -4.41 -10.26
C LYS A 13 7.38 -2.92 -9.98
N CYS A 14 6.38 -2.07 -10.24
CA CYS A 14 6.41 -0.68 -9.85
C CYS A 14 6.74 -0.50 -8.35
N CYS A 15 6.06 -1.22 -7.46
CA CYS A 15 6.36 -1.20 -6.02
C CYS A 15 7.77 -1.72 -5.71
N HIS A 16 8.25 -2.69 -6.46
CA HIS A 16 9.61 -3.21 -6.30
C HIS A 16 10.64 -2.14 -6.64
N TYR A 17 10.59 -1.59 -7.85
CA TYR A 17 11.58 -0.63 -8.33
C TYR A 17 11.49 0.74 -7.65
N ALA A 18 10.28 1.21 -7.32
CA ALA A 18 10.11 2.51 -6.69
C ALA A 18 10.40 2.54 -5.18
N LYS A 19 10.31 1.41 -4.49
CA LYS A 19 10.39 1.36 -3.02
C LYS A 19 11.36 0.32 -2.49
N LYS A 20 11.20 -0.96 -2.90
CA LYS A 20 11.94 -2.06 -2.27
C LYS A 20 13.41 -2.09 -2.69
N GLU A 21 13.66 -1.96 -3.96
CA GLU A 21 15.02 -2.01 -4.51
C GLU A 21 15.87 -0.81 -4.07
N PRO A 22 15.40 0.45 -4.15
CA PRO A 22 16.13 1.59 -3.61
C PRO A 22 16.47 1.44 -2.13
N ALA A 23 15.52 0.99 -1.32
CA ALA A 23 15.74 0.76 0.10
C ALA A 23 16.78 -0.34 0.36
N LYS A 24 16.73 -1.43 -0.41
CA LYS A 24 17.73 -2.50 -0.33
C LYS A 24 19.11 -1.99 -0.73
N ASN A 25 19.22 -1.32 -1.85
CA ASN A 25 20.49 -0.79 -2.36
C ASN A 25 21.12 0.20 -1.38
N TYR A 26 20.31 1.09 -0.79
CA TYR A 26 20.77 2.01 0.24
C TYR A 26 21.31 1.28 1.47
N LYS A 27 20.61 0.26 1.96
CA LYS A 27 21.07 -0.54 3.11
C LYS A 27 22.41 -1.21 2.82
N THR A 28 22.53 -1.83 1.65
CA THR A 28 23.77 -2.51 1.25
C THR A 28 24.91 -1.53 1.06
N ALA A 29 24.69 -0.39 0.40
CA ALA A 29 25.74 0.60 0.14
C ALA A 29 26.25 1.31 1.40
N ASN A 30 25.47 1.33 2.48
CA ASN A 30 25.84 1.97 3.74
C ASN A 30 26.09 0.97 4.89
N ASP A 31 26.22 -0.30 4.57
CA ASP A 31 26.56 -1.37 5.54
C ASP A 31 25.58 -1.41 6.75
N ILE A 32 24.28 -1.19 6.47
CA ILE A 32 23.28 -1.13 7.52
C ILE A 32 22.96 -2.53 8.03
N SER A 33 23.27 -2.79 9.29
CA SER A 33 23.02 -4.06 9.95
C SER A 33 21.59 -4.19 10.50
N LEU A 34 20.96 -3.07 10.88
CA LEU A 34 19.60 -3.06 11.44
C LEU A 34 18.72 -2.00 10.77
N SER A 35 17.53 -2.40 10.36
CA SER A 35 16.49 -1.52 9.83
C SER A 35 15.30 -1.46 10.80
N ILE A 36 14.99 -0.26 11.31
CA ILE A 36 13.81 -0.05 12.16
C ILE A 36 12.67 0.50 11.32
N ILE A 37 11.52 -0.18 11.32
CA ILE A 37 10.35 0.21 10.52
C ILE A 37 9.08 0.35 11.37
N GLY A 38 8.28 1.36 11.02
CA GLY A 38 7.02 1.68 11.70
C GLY A 38 5.83 0.88 11.18
N VAL A 39 5.87 -0.46 11.28
CA VAL A 39 4.76 -1.34 10.86
C VAL A 39 4.01 -1.85 12.07
N ARG A 40 2.67 -1.78 12.04
CA ARG A 40 1.78 -2.34 13.05
C ARG A 40 1.00 -3.53 12.49
N LYS A 41 0.86 -4.61 13.26
CA LYS A 41 0.01 -5.76 12.90
C LYS A 41 -1.46 -5.35 12.75
N ALA A 42 -1.91 -4.39 13.56
CA ALA A 42 -3.27 -3.85 13.54
C ALA A 42 -3.65 -3.14 12.22
N GLU A 43 -2.70 -2.79 11.36
CA GLU A 43 -3.00 -2.22 10.04
C GLU A 43 -3.65 -3.23 9.07
N GLY A 44 -3.56 -4.52 9.38
CA GLY A 44 -4.18 -5.58 8.59
C GLY A 44 -3.54 -5.82 7.22
N GLY A 45 -4.28 -6.51 6.35
CA GLY A 45 -3.91 -6.75 4.96
C GLY A 45 -2.56 -7.46 4.80
N ALA A 46 -1.83 -7.13 3.74
CA ALA A 46 -0.53 -7.73 3.42
C ALA A 46 0.53 -7.57 4.52
N ARG A 47 0.43 -6.53 5.36
CA ARG A 47 1.37 -6.31 6.47
C ARG A 47 1.16 -7.30 7.61
N ALA A 48 -0.09 -7.61 7.94
CA ALA A 48 -0.42 -8.58 8.98
C ALA A 48 0.00 -10.01 8.62
N THR A 49 -0.01 -10.33 7.32
CA THR A 49 0.40 -11.65 6.81
C THR A 49 1.90 -11.77 6.57
N ALA A 50 2.55 -10.68 6.13
CA ALA A 50 3.97 -10.68 5.81
C ALA A 50 4.88 -10.76 7.06
N TYR A 51 4.40 -10.21 8.18
CA TYR A 51 5.19 -10.12 9.41
C TYR A 51 4.52 -10.89 10.55
N LYS A 52 5.26 -11.83 11.13
CA LYS A 52 4.78 -12.66 12.26
C LYS A 52 5.18 -12.07 13.63
N ASN A 53 6.35 -11.44 13.69
CA ASN A 53 6.97 -10.94 14.92
C ASN A 53 7.49 -9.51 14.76
N CYS A 54 7.83 -8.87 15.88
CA CYS A 54 8.45 -7.55 15.89
C CYS A 54 9.90 -7.54 15.38
N PHE A 55 10.57 -8.69 15.34
CA PHE A 55 11.94 -8.84 14.85
C PHE A 55 12.04 -9.93 13.78
N SER A 56 12.92 -9.73 12.82
CA SER A 56 13.32 -10.72 11.83
C SER A 56 14.81 -10.60 11.59
N SER A 57 15.54 -11.71 11.78
CA SER A 57 16.96 -11.76 11.37
C SER A 57 17.08 -11.77 9.86
N GLY A 58 18.06 -11.07 9.38
CA GLY A 58 18.49 -11.04 7.98
C GLY A 58 19.71 -11.89 7.70
N GLU A 59 20.33 -12.45 8.72
CA GLU A 59 21.63 -13.15 8.64
C GLU A 59 21.62 -14.26 7.59
N ASP A 60 20.64 -15.15 7.63
CA ASP A 60 20.50 -16.25 6.67
C ASP A 60 20.32 -15.79 5.20
N LYS A 61 19.94 -14.54 4.99
CA LYS A 61 19.64 -13.97 3.68
C LYS A 61 20.67 -12.95 3.22
N GLY A 62 21.71 -12.67 4.02
CA GLY A 62 22.71 -11.65 3.75
C GLY A 62 22.10 -10.24 3.61
N VAL A 63 21.07 -9.93 4.40
CA VAL A 63 20.39 -8.63 4.43
C VAL A 63 20.33 -8.10 5.86
N ALA A 64 20.10 -6.80 6.02
CA ALA A 64 19.95 -6.19 7.33
C ALA A 64 18.83 -6.84 8.15
N ASP A 65 19.03 -6.94 9.45
CA ASP A 65 17.96 -7.28 10.40
C ASP A 65 16.81 -6.26 10.32
N GLU A 66 15.62 -6.66 10.70
CA GLU A 66 14.46 -5.79 10.68
C GLU A 66 13.75 -5.78 12.04
N TYR A 67 13.65 -4.61 12.66
CA TYR A 67 12.93 -4.40 13.91
C TYR A 67 11.71 -3.51 13.72
N ARG A 68 10.57 -3.95 14.22
CA ARG A 68 9.27 -3.28 14.15
C ARG A 68 8.86 -2.85 15.54
N ALA A 69 9.36 -1.70 15.97
CA ALA A 69 9.24 -1.21 17.33
C ALA A 69 7.77 -1.07 17.82
N ILE A 70 6.86 -0.76 16.90
CA ILE A 70 5.44 -0.56 17.22
C ILE A 70 4.54 -1.69 16.72
N PHE A 71 5.09 -2.87 16.44
CA PHE A 71 4.38 -3.98 15.78
C PHE A 71 3.09 -4.39 16.50
N TRP A 72 3.11 -4.43 17.82
CA TRP A 72 2.00 -4.84 18.66
C TRP A 72 1.05 -3.70 19.06
N TYR A 73 1.34 -2.45 18.65
CA TYR A 73 0.49 -1.31 18.97
C TYR A 73 -0.88 -1.43 18.29
N LYS A 74 -1.92 -1.35 19.13
CA LYS A 74 -3.32 -1.30 18.70
C LYS A 74 -3.70 0.11 18.27
N GLU A 75 -4.85 0.27 17.66
CA GLU A 75 -5.36 1.58 17.27
C GLU A 75 -5.60 2.50 18.49
N GLU A 76 -6.06 1.92 19.59
CA GLU A 76 -6.24 2.63 20.84
C GLU A 76 -4.92 3.22 21.37
N THR A 77 -3.84 2.42 21.38
CA THR A 77 -2.51 2.89 21.80
C THR A 77 -2.06 4.07 20.97
N LYS A 78 -2.28 4.02 19.64
CA LYS A 78 -1.98 5.10 18.72
C LYS A 78 -2.74 6.38 19.10
N ARG A 79 -4.06 6.28 19.34
CA ARG A 79 -4.90 7.43 19.71
C ARG A 79 -4.49 8.06 21.05
N ILE A 80 -4.13 7.23 22.03
CA ILE A 80 -3.63 7.73 23.32
C ILE A 80 -2.35 8.53 23.11
N TYR A 81 -1.42 8.00 22.34
CA TYR A 81 -0.15 8.66 22.01
C TYR A 81 -0.38 9.98 21.28
N GLU A 82 -1.20 9.99 20.25
CA GLU A 82 -1.55 11.20 19.48
C GLU A 82 -2.14 12.29 20.37
N LYS A 83 -3.06 11.91 21.25
CA LYS A 83 -3.66 12.84 22.20
C LYS A 83 -2.66 13.37 23.22
N GLN A 84 -1.83 12.49 23.78
CA GLN A 84 -0.85 12.86 24.81
C GLN A 84 0.21 13.84 24.29
N PHE A 85 0.66 13.64 23.05
CA PHE A 85 1.73 14.44 22.45
C PHE A 85 1.24 15.51 21.48
N GLY A 86 -0.07 15.71 21.35
CA GLY A 86 -0.65 16.72 20.47
C GLY A 86 -0.27 16.52 19.00
N ILE A 87 -0.16 15.27 18.53
CA ILE A 87 0.28 14.96 17.18
C ILE A 87 -0.76 15.45 16.17
N LYS A 88 -0.34 16.33 15.26
CA LYS A 88 -1.15 16.77 14.13
C LYS A 88 -0.84 15.91 12.92
N HIS A 89 -1.87 15.38 12.31
CA HIS A 89 -1.75 14.67 11.03
C HIS A 89 -1.63 15.66 9.87
N SER A 90 -1.11 15.18 8.74
CA SER A 90 -1.08 15.96 7.51
C SER A 90 -2.48 16.17 6.94
N ASP A 91 -2.63 17.19 6.11
CA ASP A 91 -3.88 17.57 5.45
C ASP A 91 -4.51 16.41 4.66
N CYS A 92 -3.70 15.48 4.18
CA CYS A 92 -4.18 14.25 3.55
C CYS A 92 -5.21 13.50 4.40
N TYR A 93 -5.04 13.50 5.72
CA TYR A 93 -5.91 12.81 6.67
C TYR A 93 -6.97 13.71 7.28
N THR A 94 -6.65 14.98 7.51
CA THR A 94 -7.54 15.92 8.23
C THR A 94 -8.47 16.67 7.30
N GLU A 95 -7.97 17.07 6.12
CA GLU A 95 -8.70 17.90 5.16
C GLU A 95 -9.19 17.08 3.96
N TYR A 96 -8.33 16.19 3.42
CA TYR A 96 -8.65 15.46 2.20
C TYR A 96 -9.46 14.19 2.46
N GLY A 97 -9.61 13.78 3.73
CA GLY A 97 -10.39 12.63 4.14
C GLY A 97 -9.78 11.27 3.76
N LEU A 98 -8.50 11.22 3.42
CA LEU A 98 -7.83 9.96 3.13
C LEU A 98 -7.62 9.15 4.41
N ILE A 99 -7.99 7.88 4.39
CA ILE A 99 -7.73 6.96 5.52
C ILE A 99 -6.28 6.47 5.49
N ARG A 100 -5.70 6.43 4.31
CA ARG A 100 -4.37 5.90 4.07
C ARG A 100 -3.72 6.59 2.89
N THR A 101 -2.45 6.95 3.03
CA THR A 101 -1.65 7.43 1.91
C THR A 101 -0.79 6.29 1.35
N GLY A 102 -0.81 6.16 0.04
CA GLY A 102 0.02 5.25 -0.74
C GLY A 102 0.83 6.00 -1.78
N CYS A 103 1.08 5.36 -2.93
CA CYS A 103 1.51 6.10 -4.12
C CYS A 103 0.30 6.83 -4.68
N ALA A 104 0.43 8.13 -4.91
CA ALA A 104 -0.65 8.94 -5.48
C ALA A 104 -1.15 8.34 -6.80
N GLY A 105 -2.46 8.16 -6.90
CA GLY A 105 -3.08 7.61 -8.10
C GLY A 105 -2.71 6.16 -8.43
N CYS A 106 -2.33 5.35 -7.44
CA CYS A 106 -2.00 3.95 -7.67
C CYS A 106 -3.22 3.15 -8.19
N PRO A 107 -3.19 2.58 -9.41
CA PRO A 107 -4.33 1.83 -9.97
C PRO A 107 -4.64 0.55 -9.20
N TYR A 108 -3.73 0.09 -8.34
CA TYR A 108 -3.91 -1.08 -7.47
C TYR A 108 -4.40 -0.71 -6.07
N GLY A 109 -4.65 0.57 -5.80
CA GLY A 109 -5.28 1.03 -4.55
C GLY A 109 -6.68 0.44 -4.42
N ARG A 110 -7.06 0.01 -3.20
CA ARG A 110 -8.40 -0.52 -2.97
C ARG A 110 -9.47 0.52 -3.33
N ASP A 111 -9.24 1.74 -2.93
CA ASP A 111 -10.18 2.85 -3.04
C ASP A 111 -9.68 3.91 -4.04
N PHE A 112 -9.01 3.45 -5.14
CA PHE A 112 -8.31 4.33 -6.06
C PHE A 112 -9.21 5.38 -6.74
N GLU A 113 -10.49 5.09 -6.94
CA GLU A 113 -11.44 6.06 -7.51
C GLU A 113 -11.64 7.24 -6.56
N PHE A 114 -11.84 6.96 -5.26
CA PHE A 114 -11.93 8.01 -4.25
C PHE A 114 -10.62 8.81 -4.16
N GLU A 115 -9.48 8.11 -4.16
CA GLU A 115 -8.17 8.78 -4.18
C GLU A 115 -7.99 9.67 -5.40
N LEU A 116 -8.48 9.26 -6.59
CA LEU A 116 -8.43 10.08 -7.81
C LEU A 116 -9.29 11.34 -7.70
N GLU A 117 -10.49 11.25 -7.13
CA GLU A 117 -11.34 12.44 -6.92
C GLU A 117 -10.70 13.41 -5.92
N VAL A 118 -10.08 12.90 -4.85
CA VAL A 118 -9.31 13.71 -3.90
C VAL A 118 -8.15 14.42 -4.60
N ILE A 119 -7.34 13.68 -5.38
CA ILE A 119 -6.21 14.26 -6.11
C ILE A 119 -6.71 15.30 -7.14
N LYS A 120 -7.83 15.05 -7.80
CA LYS A 120 -8.43 16.00 -8.75
C LYS A 120 -8.84 17.31 -8.09
N GLN A 121 -9.41 17.22 -6.89
CA GLN A 121 -9.86 18.39 -6.14
C GLN A 121 -8.71 19.21 -5.56
N TYR A 122 -7.75 18.57 -4.92
CA TYR A 122 -6.71 19.26 -4.14
C TYR A 122 -5.37 19.39 -4.88
N GLU A 123 -5.10 18.50 -5.83
CA GLU A 123 -3.82 18.41 -6.54
C GLU A 123 -4.02 18.23 -8.07
N PRO A 124 -4.66 19.18 -8.75
CA PRO A 124 -5.08 19.01 -10.15
C PRO A 124 -3.94 18.77 -11.14
N LYS A 125 -2.74 19.28 -10.85
CA LYS A 125 -1.55 18.99 -11.67
C LYS A 125 -1.12 17.54 -11.55
N LEU A 126 -1.15 17.01 -10.32
CA LEU A 126 -0.85 15.62 -10.06
C LEU A 126 -1.91 14.70 -10.68
N TYR A 127 -3.19 15.06 -10.57
CA TYR A 127 -4.28 14.34 -11.24
C TYR A 127 -4.03 14.18 -12.73
N LYS A 128 -3.66 15.28 -13.42
CA LYS A 128 -3.34 15.22 -14.84
C LYS A 128 -2.16 14.28 -15.14
N ALA A 129 -1.11 14.34 -14.33
CA ALA A 129 0.07 13.49 -14.50
C ALA A 129 -0.25 12.01 -14.31
N VAL A 130 -0.96 11.63 -13.24
CA VAL A 130 -1.29 10.21 -12.97
C VAL A 130 -2.27 9.64 -13.99
N ASN A 131 -3.22 10.43 -14.50
CA ASN A 131 -4.11 10.00 -15.58
C ASN A 131 -3.34 9.76 -16.89
N ASN A 132 -2.37 10.61 -17.23
CA ASN A 132 -1.54 10.38 -18.41
C ASN A 132 -0.72 9.08 -18.31
N ILE A 133 -0.24 8.74 -17.10
CA ILE A 133 0.62 7.57 -16.87
C ILE A 133 -0.21 6.28 -16.74
N PHE A 134 -1.35 6.33 -16.08
CA PHE A 134 -2.09 5.14 -15.63
C PHE A 134 -3.47 4.98 -16.28
N ALA A 135 -3.82 5.75 -17.33
CA ALA A 135 -5.15 5.70 -17.96
C ALA A 135 -5.60 4.27 -18.28
N ASP A 136 -4.79 3.52 -19.00
CA ASP A 136 -5.09 2.15 -19.40
C ASP A 136 -5.22 1.20 -18.19
N SER A 137 -4.38 1.44 -17.16
CA SER A 137 -4.42 0.65 -15.92
C SER A 137 -5.70 0.92 -15.11
N TYR A 138 -6.18 2.17 -15.10
CA TYR A 138 -7.45 2.52 -14.48
C TYR A 138 -8.62 1.87 -15.20
N GLU A 139 -8.66 1.97 -16.52
CA GLU A 139 -9.72 1.35 -17.32
C GLU A 139 -9.76 -0.17 -17.10
N TYR A 140 -8.60 -0.82 -17.16
CA TYR A 140 -8.52 -2.25 -16.88
C TYR A 140 -9.00 -2.61 -15.47
N THR A 141 -8.60 -1.85 -14.46
CA THR A 141 -9.00 -2.13 -13.07
C THR A 141 -10.51 -1.96 -12.88
N ARG A 142 -11.14 -0.97 -13.53
CA ARG A 142 -12.59 -0.79 -13.53
C ARG A 142 -13.29 -2.00 -14.14
N LYS A 143 -12.88 -2.42 -15.33
CA LYS A 143 -13.42 -3.60 -16.01
C LYS A 143 -13.25 -4.87 -15.16
N TYR A 144 -12.11 -5.04 -14.54
CA TYR A 144 -11.86 -6.18 -13.64
C TYR A 144 -12.77 -6.15 -12.41
N LYS A 145 -12.92 -5.01 -11.75
CA LYS A 145 -13.82 -4.88 -10.58
C LYS A 145 -15.27 -5.15 -10.98
N GLN A 146 -15.72 -4.66 -12.11
CA GLN A 146 -17.05 -4.93 -12.65
C GLN A 146 -17.23 -6.43 -12.88
N PHE A 147 -16.32 -7.08 -13.61
CA PHE A 147 -16.35 -8.52 -13.84
C PHE A 147 -16.44 -9.31 -12.52
N VAL A 148 -15.62 -8.98 -11.53
CA VAL A 148 -15.64 -9.64 -10.23
C VAL A 148 -16.99 -9.44 -9.52
N SER A 149 -17.59 -8.25 -9.59
CA SER A 149 -18.88 -7.97 -8.96
C SER A 149 -20.02 -8.78 -9.58
N GLU A 150 -20.02 -8.91 -10.91
CA GLU A 150 -21.02 -9.66 -11.68
C GLU A 150 -20.92 -11.19 -11.45
N HIS A 151 -19.70 -11.70 -11.22
CA HIS A 151 -19.45 -13.14 -11.08
C HIS A 151 -19.15 -13.59 -9.66
N LYS A 152 -19.32 -12.71 -8.67
CA LYS A 152 -19.00 -13.01 -7.27
C LYS A 152 -19.77 -14.21 -6.72
N ALA A 153 -21.02 -14.37 -7.11
CA ALA A 153 -21.86 -15.50 -6.70
C ALA A 153 -21.36 -16.87 -7.24
N GLN A 154 -20.66 -16.86 -8.38
CA GLN A 154 -20.11 -18.06 -9.01
C GLN A 154 -18.72 -18.43 -8.48
N MET A 155 -18.04 -17.48 -7.79
CA MET A 155 -16.69 -17.68 -7.26
C MET A 155 -16.68 -18.17 -5.81
N ILE A 156 -17.81 -18.22 -5.13
CA ILE A 156 -17.90 -18.79 -3.78
C ILE A 156 -18.03 -20.30 -3.94
N PRO A 157 -17.04 -21.11 -3.52
CA PRO A 157 -17.19 -22.55 -3.49
C PRO A 157 -18.35 -22.87 -2.54
N THR A 158 -19.33 -23.60 -3.02
CA THR A 158 -20.31 -24.26 -2.15
C THR A 158 -19.53 -25.21 -1.25
N GLN A 159 -19.30 -24.82 -0.01
CA GLN A 159 -18.82 -25.73 1.03
C GLN A 159 -19.97 -26.71 1.31
N ASN A 160 -19.89 -27.89 0.76
CA ASN A 160 -20.62 -29.07 1.21
C ASN A 160 -19.87 -29.71 2.36
#